data_cd4170d732996d0924e14c56fd37a032
#
_entry.id   cd4170d732996d0924e14c56fd37a032
#
_cell.length_a   1.000
_cell.length_b   1.000
_cell.length_c   1.000
_cell.angle_alpha   90.00
_cell.angle_beta   90.00
_cell.angle_gamma   90.00
#
_symmetry.space_group_name_H-M   'P 1'
#
loop_
_entity.id
_entity.type
_entity.pdbx_description
1 polymer ?
#
loop_
_entity_poly.entity_id
_entity_poly.type
_entity_poly.pdbx_seq_one_letter_code
_entity_poly.pdbx_strand_id
1 'polypeptide(L)'
;MNTENMDCPVFYCIGNHDLVKGKYGEELFENIYGPVYYSFDAGRVHYIVTPMAGGDHAPGYTREDVYLWLKNDLAHVKPGTPIMVFNHDLLTYDDAFVFKGDNGGSINLNEHNLKAWVYGHWHINYMKKQGDVYSVSTATLDKGGIDHSTSAFRVMHVDKNGDFTSELRYSYLDKNICIASPAGTAFANRVPVTVNVYSSATPVKEVVYSCLQDGKAILKNKKLVQATDWTWNGDMPLSAKYQGKELTLQVTARFNNGETAYAESAFIVRPEQVKVSLGADWNNLLGTSTHVAPVCPPLELSLIHISEPT
;
A
#
# COMPACT_ATOMS: atom_id res chain seq x y z
N MET A 1 7.11 -18.33 -5.74
CA MET A 1 8.36 -17.74 -6.28
C MET A 1 9.52 -18.54 -5.71
N ASN A 2 10.45 -18.91 -6.55
CA ASN A 2 11.69 -19.60 -6.14
C ASN A 2 12.80 -19.20 -7.11
N THR A 3 14.04 -19.62 -6.82
CA THR A 3 15.21 -19.31 -7.64
C THR A 3 15.15 -19.85 -9.08
N GLU A 4 14.31 -20.82 -9.36
CA GLU A 4 14.11 -21.35 -10.70
C GLU A 4 13.25 -20.45 -11.60
N ASN A 5 12.39 -19.62 -10.96
CA ASN A 5 11.43 -18.74 -11.63
C ASN A 5 11.80 -17.26 -11.57
N MET A 6 12.94 -16.93 -10.97
CA MET A 6 13.41 -15.57 -10.79
C MET A 6 14.86 -15.44 -11.23
N ASP A 7 15.16 -14.43 -12.04
CA ASP A 7 16.54 -14.12 -12.49
C ASP A 7 17.34 -13.32 -11.42
N CYS A 8 16.96 -13.45 -10.15
CA CYS A 8 17.61 -12.78 -9.03
C CYS A 8 17.58 -13.68 -7.78
N PRO A 9 18.44 -13.42 -6.77
CA PRO A 9 18.39 -14.11 -5.49
C PRO A 9 17.01 -13.96 -4.83
N VAL A 10 16.52 -15.04 -4.23
CA VAL A 10 15.25 -15.07 -3.51
C VAL A 10 15.52 -15.39 -2.05
N PHE A 11 15.00 -14.55 -1.15
CA PHE A 11 15.11 -14.69 0.30
C PHE A 11 13.71 -14.87 0.88
N TYR A 12 13.57 -15.75 1.86
CA TYR A 12 12.29 -16.13 2.42
C TYR A 12 12.20 -15.71 3.88
N CYS A 13 11.05 -15.21 4.28
CA CYS A 13 10.73 -14.90 5.67
C CYS A 13 9.59 -15.81 6.13
N ILE A 14 9.81 -16.56 7.20
CA ILE A 14 8.81 -17.48 7.75
C ILE A 14 7.62 -16.71 8.33
N GLY A 15 6.40 -17.19 8.05
CA GLY A 15 5.16 -16.67 8.61
C GLY A 15 4.49 -17.64 9.58
N ASN A 16 3.38 -17.22 10.19
CA ASN A 16 2.64 -18.02 11.17
C ASN A 16 2.10 -19.34 10.61
N HIS A 17 1.68 -19.34 9.34
CA HIS A 17 1.14 -20.54 8.68
C HIS A 17 2.21 -21.51 8.18
N ASP A 18 3.48 -21.12 8.19
CA ASP A 18 4.61 -21.99 7.85
C ASP A 18 5.05 -22.85 9.04
N LEU A 19 4.58 -22.51 10.26
CA LEU A 19 4.81 -23.30 11.48
C LEU A 19 3.76 -24.43 11.54
N VAL A 20 4.10 -25.58 10.97
CA VAL A 20 3.19 -26.72 10.86
C VAL A 20 3.16 -27.59 12.10
N LYS A 21 2.06 -28.32 12.29
CA LYS A 21 1.83 -29.15 13.47
C LYS A 21 2.78 -30.34 13.54
N GLY A 22 3.19 -30.69 14.76
CA GLY A 22 4.04 -31.84 15.08
C GLY A 22 5.51 -31.48 15.09
N LYS A 23 6.38 -32.42 14.68
CA LYS A 23 7.82 -32.24 14.68
C LYS A 23 8.36 -31.38 13.52
N TYR A 24 7.48 -30.90 12.68
CA TYR A 24 7.87 -30.16 11.49
C TYR A 24 7.73 -28.64 11.65
N GLY A 25 7.50 -28.08 12.78
CA GLY A 25 7.41 -26.64 12.98
C GLY A 25 8.17 -25.83 11.90
N GLU A 26 9.17 -25.09 12.26
CA GLU A 26 10.09 -24.41 11.34
C GLU A 26 10.97 -25.37 10.51
N GLU A 27 11.15 -26.62 10.94
CA GLU A 27 12.03 -27.58 10.28
C GLU A 27 11.64 -27.85 8.81
N LEU A 28 10.32 -27.88 8.52
CA LEU A 28 9.86 -28.04 7.15
C LEU A 28 10.21 -26.83 6.28
N PHE A 29 10.05 -25.63 6.83
CA PHE A 29 10.46 -24.40 6.17
C PHE A 29 11.97 -24.39 5.92
N GLU A 30 12.77 -24.72 6.93
CA GLU A 30 14.23 -24.76 6.84
C GLU A 30 14.74 -25.75 5.79
N ASN A 31 14.10 -26.91 5.70
CA ASN A 31 14.45 -27.93 4.69
C ASN A 31 14.17 -27.50 3.25
N ILE A 32 13.24 -26.57 3.03
CA ILE A 32 12.82 -26.13 1.70
C ILE A 32 13.47 -24.80 1.33
N TYR A 33 13.51 -23.85 2.29
CA TYR A 33 13.83 -22.45 2.04
C TYR A 33 15.10 -21.96 2.74
N GLY A 34 15.64 -22.71 3.68
CA GLY A 34 16.80 -22.32 4.46
C GLY A 34 16.46 -21.74 5.84
N PRO A 35 17.42 -21.10 6.51
CA PRO A 35 17.28 -20.69 7.90
C PRO A 35 16.15 -19.69 8.11
N VAL A 36 15.49 -19.74 9.27
CA VAL A 36 14.36 -18.87 9.61
C VAL A 36 14.79 -17.49 10.10
N TYR A 37 16.06 -17.32 10.53
CA TYR A 37 16.67 -16.02 10.79
C TYR A 37 18.09 -15.99 10.23
N TYR A 38 18.40 -14.92 9.52
CA TYR A 38 19.68 -14.72 8.85
C TYR A 38 19.85 -13.27 8.44
N SER A 39 21.04 -12.90 8.01
CA SER A 39 21.34 -11.60 7.46
C SER A 39 22.23 -11.71 6.23
N PHE A 40 22.27 -10.66 5.44
CA PHE A 40 23.14 -10.53 4.28
C PHE A 40 23.36 -9.06 3.94
N ASP A 41 24.46 -8.78 3.26
CA ASP A 41 24.76 -7.46 2.72
C ASP A 41 24.45 -7.41 1.23
N ALA A 42 23.76 -6.36 0.81
CA ALA A 42 23.62 -6.04 -0.60
C ALA A 42 23.88 -4.55 -0.83
N GLY A 43 24.85 -4.26 -1.67
CA GLY A 43 25.35 -2.89 -1.84
C GLY A 43 26.02 -2.38 -0.56
N ARG A 44 25.41 -1.37 0.07
CA ARG A 44 25.89 -0.79 1.35
C ARG A 44 24.89 -0.95 2.48
N VAL A 45 23.85 -1.73 2.28
CA VAL A 45 22.76 -1.95 3.22
C VAL A 45 22.89 -3.36 3.80
N HIS A 46 22.71 -3.46 5.09
CA HIS A 46 22.63 -4.74 5.80
C HIS A 46 21.16 -5.13 5.95
N TYR A 47 20.81 -6.28 5.42
CA TYR A 47 19.47 -6.84 5.45
C TYR A 47 19.38 -7.94 6.48
N ILE A 48 18.38 -7.86 7.34
CA ILE A 48 18.15 -8.80 8.43
C ILE A 48 16.79 -9.44 8.24
N VAL A 49 16.72 -10.76 8.29
CA VAL A 49 15.46 -11.51 8.30
C VAL A 49 15.31 -12.14 9.68
N THR A 50 14.22 -11.81 10.37
CA THR A 50 13.88 -12.38 11.67
C THR A 50 12.57 -13.13 11.59
N PRO A 51 12.39 -14.25 12.31
CA PRO A 51 11.16 -15.00 12.30
C PRO A 51 10.08 -14.34 13.17
N MET A 52 8.84 -14.70 12.93
CA MET A 52 7.75 -14.40 13.84
C MET A 52 7.91 -15.20 15.15
N ALA A 53 7.63 -14.57 16.30
CA ALA A 53 7.81 -15.19 17.61
C ALA A 53 6.80 -16.30 17.94
N GLY A 54 5.82 -16.54 17.10
CA GLY A 54 4.80 -17.56 17.23
C GLY A 54 3.94 -17.61 16.00
N GLY A 55 3.00 -18.54 15.95
CA GLY A 55 2.12 -18.72 14.82
C GLY A 55 1.07 -19.77 15.12
N ASP A 56 0.62 -20.49 14.11
CA ASP A 56 -0.38 -21.58 14.26
C ASP A 56 0.13 -22.69 15.18
N HIS A 57 1.46 -22.88 15.23
CA HIS A 57 2.13 -23.78 16.16
C HIS A 57 3.38 -23.10 16.74
N ALA A 58 3.79 -23.54 17.91
CA ALA A 58 4.99 -23.04 18.55
C ALA A 58 6.26 -23.50 17.79
N PRO A 59 7.19 -22.59 17.48
CA PRO A 59 8.48 -22.93 16.89
C PRO A 59 9.42 -23.60 17.90
N GLY A 60 10.48 -24.23 17.40
CA GLY A 60 11.57 -24.76 18.21
C GLY A 60 12.53 -23.67 18.71
N TYR A 61 12.60 -22.53 18.02
CA TYR A 61 13.37 -21.37 18.47
C TYR A 61 12.57 -20.52 19.48
N THR A 62 13.28 -19.85 20.37
CA THR A 62 12.73 -18.89 21.32
C THR A 62 13.03 -17.46 20.86
N ARG A 63 12.32 -16.49 21.43
CA ARG A 63 12.63 -15.08 21.21
C ARG A 63 14.03 -14.72 21.73
N GLU A 64 14.50 -15.43 22.77
CA GLU A 64 15.85 -15.26 23.29
C GLU A 64 16.92 -15.74 22.29
N ASP A 65 16.69 -16.85 21.59
CA ASP A 65 17.62 -17.34 20.57
C ASP A 65 17.79 -16.31 19.45
N VAL A 66 16.68 -15.76 18.97
CA VAL A 66 16.69 -14.71 17.93
C VAL A 66 17.36 -13.44 18.45
N TYR A 67 17.11 -13.04 19.71
CA TYR A 67 17.74 -11.88 20.34
C TYR A 67 19.26 -12.04 20.44
N LEU A 68 19.73 -13.18 20.92
CA LEU A 68 21.15 -13.44 21.06
C LEU A 68 21.86 -13.48 19.71
N TRP A 69 21.24 -14.10 18.73
CA TRP A 69 21.73 -14.11 17.36
C TRP A 69 21.79 -12.67 16.78
N LEU A 70 20.71 -11.91 16.87
CA LEU A 70 20.62 -10.52 16.37
C LEU A 70 21.67 -9.61 17.03
N LYS A 71 21.86 -9.76 18.35
CA LYS A 71 22.89 -9.05 19.09
C LYS A 71 24.29 -9.35 18.57
N ASN A 72 24.57 -10.62 18.29
CA ASN A 72 25.83 -11.04 17.72
C ASN A 72 26.03 -10.53 16.29
N ASP A 73 25.00 -10.63 15.46
CA ASP A 73 25.01 -10.15 14.08
C ASP A 73 25.33 -8.65 14.01
N LEU A 74 24.57 -7.83 14.75
CA LEU A 74 24.77 -6.38 14.80
C LEU A 74 26.15 -5.96 15.36
N ALA A 75 26.79 -6.79 16.18
CA ALA A 75 28.15 -6.53 16.66
C ALA A 75 29.21 -6.60 15.53
N HIS A 76 28.89 -7.26 14.42
CA HIS A 76 29.74 -7.33 13.23
C HIS A 76 29.39 -6.28 12.16
N VAL A 77 28.27 -5.59 12.30
CA VAL A 77 27.86 -4.51 11.39
C VAL A 77 28.62 -3.23 11.71
N LYS A 78 29.22 -2.61 10.70
CA LYS A 78 29.95 -1.35 10.88
C LYS A 78 29.01 -0.24 11.37
N PRO A 79 29.42 0.57 12.36
CA PRO A 79 28.62 1.71 12.81
C PRO A 79 28.17 2.61 11.64
N GLY A 80 26.90 2.98 11.64
CA GLY A 80 26.32 3.82 10.60
C GLY A 80 25.88 3.11 9.32
N THR A 81 26.16 1.80 9.18
CA THR A 81 25.60 1.01 8.08
C THR A 81 24.06 1.06 8.15
N PRO A 82 23.36 1.42 7.09
CA PRO A 82 21.90 1.35 7.10
C PRO A 82 21.43 -0.10 7.17
N ILE A 83 20.43 -0.37 8.00
CA ILE A 83 19.83 -1.70 8.11
C ILE A 83 18.36 -1.69 7.70
N MET A 84 17.89 -2.78 7.11
CA MET A 84 16.48 -3.06 6.83
C MET A 84 16.13 -4.43 7.42
N VAL A 85 15.05 -4.49 8.19
CA VAL A 85 14.58 -5.73 8.79
C VAL A 85 13.34 -6.23 8.09
N PHE A 86 13.33 -7.52 7.79
CA PHE A 86 12.19 -8.25 7.28
C PHE A 86 11.68 -9.20 8.36
N ASN A 87 10.41 -9.14 8.63
CA ASN A 87 9.72 -10.03 9.56
C ASN A 87 8.33 -10.32 9.01
N HIS A 88 7.67 -11.35 9.49
CA HIS A 88 6.30 -11.59 9.07
C HIS A 88 5.30 -10.62 9.73
N ASP A 89 5.59 -10.12 10.95
CA ASP A 89 4.72 -9.24 11.70
C ASP A 89 5.37 -7.89 12.03
N LEU A 90 4.55 -6.92 12.42
CA LEU A 90 5.01 -5.62 12.87
C LEU A 90 5.60 -5.73 14.28
N LEU A 91 6.79 -5.15 14.50
CA LEU A 91 7.43 -5.16 15.83
C LEU A 91 6.72 -4.23 16.82
N THR A 92 6.32 -3.04 16.39
CA THR A 92 5.76 -2.01 17.26
C THR A 92 4.90 -1.00 16.52
N TYR A 93 3.94 -0.41 17.22
CA TYR A 93 3.14 0.73 16.73
C TYR A 93 3.78 2.09 17.06
N ASP A 94 4.77 2.08 17.96
CA ASP A 94 5.50 3.26 18.43
C ASP A 94 6.72 3.56 17.57
N ASP A 95 7.39 4.68 17.84
CA ASP A 95 8.59 5.10 17.12
C ASP A 95 9.86 4.35 17.56
N ALA A 96 9.81 3.62 18.67
CA ALA A 96 10.92 2.89 19.21
C ALA A 96 10.89 1.40 18.80
N PHE A 97 11.77 1.02 17.88
CA PHE A 97 11.92 -0.36 17.41
C PHE A 97 12.85 -1.14 18.34
N VAL A 98 12.29 -1.61 19.45
CA VAL A 98 13.04 -2.36 20.48
C VAL A 98 12.75 -3.85 20.38
N PHE A 99 13.72 -4.62 19.93
CA PHE A 99 13.65 -6.08 19.93
C PHE A 99 14.00 -6.60 21.33
N LYS A 100 13.14 -7.44 21.91
CA LYS A 100 13.27 -7.94 23.27
C LYS A 100 13.49 -9.44 23.28
N GLY A 101 14.47 -9.89 24.04
CA GLY A 101 14.63 -11.30 24.41
C GLY A 101 13.73 -11.69 25.60
N ASP A 102 13.63 -12.99 25.87
CA ASP A 102 12.77 -13.53 26.94
C ASP A 102 13.42 -13.36 28.32
N ASN A 103 14.76 -13.20 28.39
CA ASN A 103 15.53 -13.06 29.64
C ASN A 103 15.79 -11.58 30.01
N GLY A 104 15.02 -10.65 29.48
CA GLY A 104 15.10 -9.22 29.81
C GLY A 104 16.13 -8.43 29.00
N GLY A 105 16.84 -9.07 28.07
CA GLY A 105 17.70 -8.39 27.12
C GLY A 105 16.90 -7.62 26.07
N SER A 106 17.44 -6.51 25.56
CA SER A 106 16.82 -5.75 24.50
C SER A 106 17.83 -5.07 23.58
N ILE A 107 17.43 -4.83 22.34
CA ILE A 107 18.19 -4.08 21.34
C ILE A 107 17.28 -2.98 20.81
N ASN A 108 17.72 -1.74 20.89
CA ASN A 108 17.06 -0.62 20.24
C ASN A 108 17.61 -0.49 18.82
N LEU A 109 16.84 -0.97 17.84
CA LEU A 109 17.26 -0.98 16.43
C LEU A 109 17.40 0.43 15.84
N ASN A 110 16.73 1.43 16.42
CA ASN A 110 16.91 2.83 15.99
C ASN A 110 18.36 3.30 16.17
N GLU A 111 19.08 2.78 17.16
CA GLU A 111 20.51 3.09 17.41
C GLU A 111 21.46 2.44 16.38
N HIS A 112 20.95 1.51 15.57
CA HIS A 112 21.66 0.81 14.52
C HIS A 112 21.31 1.30 13.10
N ASN A 113 20.86 2.55 12.96
CA ASN A 113 20.49 3.15 11.68
C ASN A 113 19.42 2.34 10.91
N LEU A 114 18.39 1.88 11.61
CA LEU A 114 17.24 1.20 11.01
C LEU A 114 16.49 2.14 10.06
N LYS A 115 16.32 1.73 8.82
CA LYS A 115 15.61 2.47 7.77
C LYS A 115 14.18 1.98 7.56
N ALA A 116 13.99 0.67 7.60
CA ALA A 116 12.68 0.07 7.41
C ALA A 116 12.50 -1.23 8.21
N TRP A 117 11.28 -1.42 8.68
CA TRP A 117 10.73 -2.69 9.12
C TRP A 117 9.68 -3.12 8.10
N VAL A 118 10.00 -4.17 7.32
CA VAL A 118 9.15 -4.69 6.24
C VAL A 118 8.44 -5.94 6.74
N TYR A 119 7.12 -5.98 6.61
CA TYR A 119 6.33 -7.06 7.18
C TYR A 119 5.12 -7.44 6.30
N GLY A 120 4.50 -8.58 6.58
CA GLY A 120 3.28 -9.10 5.96
C GLY A 120 2.14 -9.21 6.95
N HIS A 121 1.68 -10.42 7.23
CA HIS A 121 0.72 -10.85 8.25
C HIS A 121 -0.66 -10.16 8.22
N TRP A 122 -0.69 -8.86 8.17
CA TRP A 122 -1.91 -8.05 8.20
C TRP A 122 -2.69 -8.04 6.89
N HIS A 123 -2.10 -8.57 5.81
CA HIS A 123 -2.71 -8.57 4.48
C HIS A 123 -3.24 -7.19 4.05
N ILE A 124 -2.46 -6.16 4.25
CA ILE A 124 -2.79 -4.79 3.84
C ILE A 124 -1.61 -4.14 3.11
N ASN A 125 -1.92 -3.20 2.22
CA ASN A 125 -0.92 -2.33 1.63
C ASN A 125 -0.77 -1.09 2.50
N TYR A 126 0.26 -1.06 3.33
CA TYR A 126 0.48 -0.02 4.31
C TYR A 126 1.92 0.45 4.33
N MET A 127 2.12 1.75 4.43
CA MET A 127 3.42 2.34 4.62
C MET A 127 3.29 3.56 5.53
N LYS A 128 4.01 3.57 6.64
CA LYS A 128 4.00 4.64 7.63
C LYS A 128 5.42 4.95 8.05
N LYS A 129 5.72 6.24 8.22
CA LYS A 129 6.94 6.68 8.89
C LYS A 129 6.67 6.77 10.38
N GLN A 130 7.45 6.05 11.20
CA GLN A 130 7.46 6.03 12.65
C GLN A 130 8.81 6.55 13.13
N GLY A 131 8.85 7.81 13.59
CA GLY A 131 10.13 8.51 13.80
C GLY A 131 10.91 8.59 12.49
N ASP A 132 12.09 7.99 12.44
CA ASP A 132 12.93 7.93 11.24
C ASP A 132 12.86 6.60 10.48
N VAL A 133 12.07 5.65 10.97
CA VAL A 133 11.90 4.30 10.41
C VAL A 133 10.61 4.19 9.62
N TYR A 134 10.64 3.49 8.50
CA TYR A 134 9.44 3.13 7.76
C TYR A 134 8.94 1.74 8.13
N SER A 135 7.67 1.63 8.52
CA SER A 135 6.94 0.36 8.57
C SER A 135 6.26 0.14 7.23
N VAL A 136 6.57 -0.99 6.57
CA VAL A 136 6.09 -1.27 5.22
C VAL A 136 5.43 -2.64 5.19
N SER A 137 4.15 -2.69 4.85
CA SER A 137 3.38 -3.92 4.66
C SER A 137 2.84 -4.03 3.24
N THR A 138 2.60 -5.25 2.80
CA THR A 138 2.04 -5.55 1.48
C THR A 138 0.95 -6.61 1.60
N ALA A 139 -0.11 -6.45 0.82
CA ALA A 139 -1.14 -7.47 0.65
C ALA A 139 -0.57 -8.74 0.03
N THR A 140 -1.29 -9.84 0.11
CA THR A 140 -0.85 -11.11 -0.48
C THR A 140 -0.88 -11.07 -2.00
N LEU A 141 0.04 -11.79 -2.63
CA LEU A 141 0.18 -11.86 -4.09
C LEU A 141 -1.01 -12.51 -4.80
N ASP A 142 -1.74 -13.36 -4.11
CA ASP A 142 -2.79 -14.22 -4.67
C ASP A 142 -4.21 -13.81 -4.25
N LYS A 143 -4.37 -13.29 -3.04
CA LYS A 143 -5.69 -13.01 -2.44
C LYS A 143 -5.99 -11.53 -2.25
N GLY A 144 -4.98 -10.68 -2.36
CA GLY A 144 -5.11 -9.27 -2.03
C GLY A 144 -5.14 -9.01 -0.53
N GLY A 145 -5.71 -7.87 -0.15
CA GLY A 145 -5.79 -7.42 1.22
C GLY A 145 -7.15 -7.64 1.87
N ILE A 146 -7.15 -7.72 3.20
CA ILE A 146 -8.40 -7.70 4.00
C ILE A 146 -9.12 -6.35 3.90
N ASP A 147 -8.44 -5.33 3.45
CA ASP A 147 -8.94 -3.97 3.13
C ASP A 147 -9.57 -3.89 1.72
N HIS A 148 -9.81 -5.03 1.08
CA HIS A 148 -10.27 -5.16 -0.29
C HIS A 148 -9.31 -4.60 -1.36
N SER A 149 -8.06 -4.39 -1.01
CA SER A 149 -7.04 -4.05 -2.00
C SER A 149 -6.73 -5.27 -2.88
N THR A 150 -6.39 -4.99 -4.12
CA THR A 150 -6.00 -6.02 -5.10
C THR A 150 -4.70 -6.72 -4.68
N SER A 151 -4.56 -7.98 -5.07
CA SER A 151 -3.30 -8.76 -4.98
C SER A 151 -2.11 -7.95 -5.51
N ALA A 152 -1.07 -7.83 -4.70
CA ALA A 152 0.01 -6.89 -4.99
C ALA A 152 1.36 -7.35 -4.43
N PHE A 153 2.42 -6.73 -4.95
CA PHE A 153 3.77 -6.78 -4.40
C PHE A 153 4.40 -5.38 -4.45
N ARG A 154 5.49 -5.18 -3.73
CA ARG A 154 6.22 -3.91 -3.75
C ARG A 154 7.56 -4.05 -4.45
N VAL A 155 7.90 -3.01 -5.20
CA VAL A 155 9.26 -2.80 -5.70
C VAL A 155 9.88 -1.68 -4.88
N MET A 156 10.95 -1.99 -4.18
CA MET A 156 11.70 -1.01 -3.37
C MET A 156 13.04 -0.72 -4.04
N HIS A 157 13.28 0.54 -4.38
CA HIS A 157 14.56 1.01 -4.92
C HIS A 157 15.36 1.61 -3.78
N VAL A 158 16.34 0.88 -3.29
CA VAL A 158 17.14 1.26 -2.13
C VAL A 158 18.47 1.84 -2.59
N ASP A 159 18.81 3.03 -2.09
CA ASP A 159 20.09 3.68 -2.38
C ASP A 159 21.20 3.26 -1.40
N LYS A 160 22.40 3.79 -1.63
CA LYS A 160 23.59 3.50 -0.80
C LYS A 160 23.49 3.96 0.66
N ASN A 161 22.55 4.83 0.99
CA ASN A 161 22.30 5.34 2.34
C ASN A 161 21.17 4.56 3.04
N GLY A 162 20.56 3.59 2.34
CA GLY A 162 19.36 2.88 2.79
C GLY A 162 18.06 3.67 2.62
N ASP A 163 18.12 4.86 2.03
CA ASP A 163 16.90 5.57 1.68
C ASP A 163 16.26 4.91 0.48
N PHE A 164 14.93 4.89 0.43
CA PHE A 164 14.24 4.14 -0.61
C PHE A 164 12.97 4.82 -1.13
N THR A 165 12.62 4.48 -2.35
CA THR A 165 11.28 4.67 -2.90
C THR A 165 10.57 3.33 -2.98
N SER A 166 9.25 3.34 -2.86
CA SER A 166 8.43 2.13 -2.90
C SER A 166 7.32 2.30 -3.93
N GLU A 167 7.20 1.33 -4.82
CA GLU A 167 6.13 1.26 -5.80
C GLU A 167 5.27 0.03 -5.53
N LEU A 168 3.95 0.23 -5.47
CA LEU A 168 3.00 -0.88 -5.40
C LEU A 168 2.72 -1.40 -6.81
N ARG A 169 2.82 -2.71 -6.98
CA ARG A 169 2.55 -3.41 -8.23
C ARG A 169 1.46 -4.46 -8.03
N TYR A 170 0.48 -4.48 -8.91
CA TYR A 170 -0.61 -5.45 -8.86
C TYR A 170 -0.25 -6.73 -9.60
N SER A 171 -0.57 -7.89 -9.00
CA SER A 171 -0.16 -9.19 -9.54
C SER A 171 -0.87 -9.58 -10.84
N TYR A 172 -2.12 -9.14 -11.01
CA TYR A 172 -2.98 -9.56 -12.12
C TYR A 172 -3.43 -8.42 -13.02
N LEU A 173 -2.79 -7.27 -12.92
CA LEU A 173 -3.14 -6.09 -13.69
C LEU A 173 -1.88 -5.50 -14.32
N ASP A 174 -1.76 -5.64 -15.64
CA ASP A 174 -0.59 -5.12 -16.36
C ASP A 174 -0.67 -3.62 -16.61
N LYS A 175 -1.82 -3.15 -17.08
CA LYS A 175 -2.05 -1.74 -17.40
C LYS A 175 -3.54 -1.42 -17.26
N ASN A 176 -3.83 -0.27 -16.66
CA ASN A 176 -5.21 0.26 -16.61
C ASN A 176 -5.22 1.78 -16.64
N ILE A 177 -6.27 2.34 -17.20
CA ILE A 177 -6.64 3.74 -17.10
C ILE A 177 -8.14 3.84 -16.93
N CYS A 178 -8.59 4.50 -15.87
CA CYS A 178 -10.00 4.64 -15.53
C CYS A 178 -10.30 6.06 -15.03
N ILE A 179 -11.31 6.69 -15.62
CA ILE A 179 -11.85 7.97 -15.15
C ILE A 179 -12.84 7.68 -14.03
N ALA A 180 -12.47 8.01 -12.79
CA ALA A 180 -13.35 7.87 -11.63
C ALA A 180 -14.28 9.08 -11.45
N SER A 181 -13.84 10.28 -11.89
CA SER A 181 -14.65 11.49 -11.86
C SER A 181 -14.25 12.42 -13.03
N PRO A 182 -15.22 13.09 -13.67
CA PRO A 182 -16.67 12.96 -13.49
C PRO A 182 -17.23 11.66 -14.08
N ALA A 183 -18.23 11.09 -13.40
CA ALA A 183 -18.95 9.90 -13.84
C ALA A 183 -20.43 10.23 -14.06
N GLY A 184 -20.86 10.27 -15.32
CA GLY A 184 -22.23 10.53 -15.74
C GLY A 184 -22.74 11.95 -15.50
N THR A 185 -22.45 12.59 -14.38
CA THR A 185 -22.85 13.97 -14.06
C THR A 185 -21.75 14.76 -13.37
N ALA A 186 -21.74 16.08 -13.60
CA ALA A 186 -20.89 17.05 -12.90
C ALA A 186 -21.66 18.35 -12.66
N PHE A 187 -21.16 19.19 -11.78
CA PHE A 187 -21.74 20.51 -11.50
C PHE A 187 -20.85 21.61 -12.09
N ALA A 188 -21.47 22.67 -12.59
CA ALA A 188 -20.74 23.82 -13.12
C ALA A 188 -19.85 24.46 -12.05
N ASN A 189 -18.89 25.27 -12.50
CA ASN A 189 -17.87 26.02 -11.80
C ASN A 189 -16.60 25.22 -11.47
N ARG A 190 -16.68 24.10 -10.82
CA ARG A 190 -15.50 23.30 -10.45
C ARG A 190 -15.85 21.82 -10.48
N VAL A 191 -15.32 21.13 -11.46
CA VAL A 191 -15.52 19.70 -11.62
C VAL A 191 -14.25 18.98 -11.18
N PRO A 192 -14.31 18.17 -10.13
CA PRO A 192 -13.17 17.34 -9.74
C PRO A 192 -12.91 16.30 -10.83
N VAL A 193 -11.67 16.24 -11.29
CA VAL A 193 -11.19 15.21 -12.22
C VAL A 193 -10.31 14.25 -11.44
N THR A 194 -10.72 12.99 -11.41
CA THR A 194 -9.96 11.90 -10.75
C THR A 194 -9.77 10.78 -11.75
N VAL A 195 -8.52 10.41 -11.96
CA VAL A 195 -8.15 9.36 -12.91
C VAL A 195 -7.22 8.39 -12.21
N ASN A 196 -7.52 7.11 -12.29
CA ASN A 196 -6.63 6.05 -11.86
C ASN A 196 -5.85 5.54 -13.07
N VAL A 197 -4.52 5.60 -12.98
CA VAL A 197 -3.61 5.12 -14.03
C VAL A 197 -2.58 4.21 -13.40
N TYR A 198 -2.43 3.04 -13.96
CA TYR A 198 -1.50 2.03 -13.47
C TYR A 198 -0.81 1.32 -14.63
N SER A 199 0.46 0.98 -14.43
CA SER A 199 1.20 0.04 -15.27
C SER A 199 2.22 -0.73 -14.42
N SER A 200 2.24 -2.05 -14.54
CA SER A 200 3.22 -2.91 -13.88
C SER A 200 4.61 -2.82 -14.52
N ALA A 201 4.69 -2.47 -15.79
CA ALA A 201 5.94 -2.47 -16.54
C ALA A 201 6.74 -1.18 -16.38
N THR A 202 6.07 -0.02 -16.21
CA THR A 202 6.76 1.27 -16.23
C THR A 202 5.95 2.34 -15.48
N PRO A 203 6.62 3.25 -14.75
CA PRO A 203 5.95 4.34 -14.07
C PRO A 203 5.23 5.29 -15.03
N VAL A 204 4.15 5.91 -14.51
CA VAL A 204 3.41 6.95 -15.19
C VAL A 204 4.19 8.26 -15.11
N LYS A 205 4.49 8.86 -16.26
CA LYS A 205 5.24 10.11 -16.37
C LYS A 205 4.35 11.34 -16.16
N GLU A 206 3.20 11.35 -16.82
CA GLU A 206 2.23 12.43 -16.71
C GLU A 206 0.83 11.96 -17.14
N VAL A 207 -0.19 12.61 -16.59
CA VAL A 207 -1.58 12.45 -17.02
C VAL A 207 -2.12 13.82 -17.38
N VAL A 208 -2.74 13.92 -18.56
CA VAL A 208 -3.39 15.14 -19.05
C VAL A 208 -4.82 14.86 -19.44
N TYR A 209 -5.65 15.87 -19.33
CA TYR A 209 -7.03 15.79 -19.81
C TYR A 209 -7.38 16.91 -20.77
N SER A 210 -8.36 16.65 -21.60
CA SER A 210 -9.08 17.62 -22.44
C SER A 210 -10.58 17.44 -22.23
N CYS A 211 -11.32 18.55 -22.29
CA CYS A 211 -12.78 18.50 -22.23
C CYS A 211 -13.33 19.00 -23.56
N LEU A 212 -14.30 18.25 -24.12
CA LEU A 212 -14.88 18.51 -25.43
C LEU A 212 -16.38 18.74 -25.32
N GLN A 213 -16.90 19.61 -26.18
CA GLN A 213 -18.30 19.72 -26.49
C GLN A 213 -18.47 19.50 -27.99
N ASP A 214 -19.36 18.59 -28.38
CA ASP A 214 -19.63 18.27 -29.78
C ASP A 214 -18.34 18.01 -30.60
N GLY A 215 -17.40 17.30 -30.01
CA GLY A 215 -16.08 16.97 -30.58
C GLY A 215 -15.07 18.13 -30.62
N LYS A 216 -15.45 19.33 -30.16
CA LYS A 216 -14.55 20.49 -30.11
C LYS A 216 -13.99 20.68 -28.70
N ALA A 217 -12.66 20.80 -28.58
CA ALA A 217 -12.03 21.01 -27.29
C ALA A 217 -12.35 22.39 -26.71
N ILE A 218 -12.97 22.41 -25.53
CA ILE A 218 -13.20 23.61 -24.71
C ILE A 218 -12.11 23.83 -23.68
N LEU A 219 -11.46 22.75 -23.27
CA LEU A 219 -10.20 22.74 -22.50
C LEU A 219 -9.26 21.73 -23.15
N LYS A 220 -7.97 22.03 -23.20
CA LYS A 220 -7.01 21.18 -23.89
C LYS A 220 -5.76 20.94 -23.04
N ASN A 221 -5.33 19.69 -22.96
CA ASN A 221 -4.07 19.25 -22.38
C ASN A 221 -3.78 19.83 -20.97
N LYS A 222 -4.78 19.80 -20.09
CA LYS A 222 -4.61 20.22 -18.70
C LYS A 222 -3.96 19.09 -17.90
N LYS A 223 -2.91 19.41 -17.15
CA LYS A 223 -2.21 18.42 -16.33
C LYS A 223 -2.98 18.08 -15.07
N LEU A 224 -2.95 16.80 -14.70
CA LEU A 224 -3.35 16.32 -13.39
C LEU A 224 -2.12 16.16 -12.50
N VAL A 225 -2.35 16.19 -11.19
CA VAL A 225 -1.31 16.02 -10.16
C VAL A 225 -1.46 14.62 -9.56
N GLN A 226 -0.36 13.92 -9.42
CA GLN A 226 -0.33 12.62 -8.77
C GLN A 226 -0.63 12.78 -7.27
N ALA A 227 -1.66 12.10 -6.80
CA ALA A 227 -2.12 12.13 -5.41
C ALA A 227 -1.73 10.87 -4.64
N THR A 228 -1.72 9.72 -5.31
CA THR A 228 -1.26 8.43 -4.79
C THR A 228 -0.46 7.71 -5.87
N ASP A 229 0.02 6.51 -5.60
CA ASP A 229 0.80 5.71 -6.56
C ASP A 229 0.08 5.52 -7.91
N TRP A 230 -1.25 5.54 -7.92
CA TRP A 230 -2.06 5.31 -9.13
C TRP A 230 -3.14 6.36 -9.37
N THR A 231 -3.39 7.31 -8.45
CA THR A 231 -4.45 8.31 -8.58
C THR A 231 -3.90 9.67 -8.98
N TRP A 232 -4.50 10.26 -9.98
CA TRP A 232 -4.18 11.58 -10.50
C TRP A 232 -5.40 12.49 -10.39
N ASN A 233 -5.25 13.64 -9.75
CA ASN A 233 -6.33 14.56 -9.45
C ASN A 233 -6.11 15.94 -10.04
N GLY A 234 -7.22 16.62 -10.31
CA GLY A 234 -7.24 18.02 -10.69
C GLY A 234 -8.65 18.60 -10.64
N ASP A 235 -8.72 19.90 -10.82
CA ASP A 235 -9.98 20.62 -10.91
C ASP A 235 -10.15 21.14 -12.33
N MET A 236 -11.28 20.84 -12.92
CA MET A 236 -11.68 21.36 -14.23
C MET A 236 -12.58 22.58 -14.02
N PRO A 237 -12.09 23.80 -14.32
CA PRO A 237 -12.94 24.98 -14.30
C PRO A 237 -13.96 24.90 -15.45
N LEU A 238 -15.23 24.91 -15.13
CA LEU A 238 -16.28 24.76 -16.10
C LEU A 238 -17.31 25.88 -15.99
N SER A 239 -17.44 26.69 -17.03
CA SER A 239 -18.37 27.81 -17.06
C SER A 239 -19.82 27.34 -17.00
N ALA A 240 -20.67 28.12 -16.31
CA ALA A 240 -22.12 27.87 -16.22
C ALA A 240 -22.84 27.82 -17.60
N LYS A 241 -22.24 28.35 -18.66
CA LYS A 241 -22.79 28.25 -20.03
C LYS A 241 -22.91 26.83 -20.56
N TYR A 242 -22.22 25.87 -19.91
CA TYR A 242 -22.28 24.46 -20.27
C TYR A 242 -23.39 23.69 -19.50
N GLN A 243 -24.15 24.35 -18.64
CA GLN A 243 -25.25 23.72 -17.93
C GLN A 243 -26.26 23.10 -18.92
N GLY A 244 -26.67 21.87 -18.59
CA GLY A 244 -27.56 21.07 -19.44
C GLY A 244 -26.89 20.46 -20.68
N LYS A 245 -25.62 20.71 -20.88
CA LYS A 245 -24.85 20.14 -22.00
C LYS A 245 -24.19 18.84 -21.61
N GLU A 246 -24.09 17.93 -22.56
CA GLU A 246 -23.23 16.77 -22.49
C GLU A 246 -21.83 17.17 -22.95
N LEU A 247 -20.86 16.79 -22.19
CA LEU A 247 -19.44 17.00 -22.45
C LEU A 247 -18.71 15.66 -22.40
N THR A 248 -17.56 15.60 -23.08
CA THR A 248 -16.68 14.43 -23.06
C THR A 248 -15.35 14.82 -22.41
N LEU A 249 -14.97 14.10 -21.37
CA LEU A 249 -13.64 14.15 -20.80
C LEU A 249 -12.77 13.12 -21.52
N GLN A 250 -11.69 13.56 -22.11
CA GLN A 250 -10.64 12.72 -22.70
C GLN A 250 -9.38 12.79 -21.84
N VAL A 251 -8.82 11.65 -21.50
CA VAL A 251 -7.62 11.55 -20.69
C VAL A 251 -6.54 10.79 -21.45
N THR A 252 -5.33 11.30 -21.40
CA THR A 252 -4.14 10.64 -21.93
C THR A 252 -3.10 10.52 -20.82
N ALA A 253 -2.69 9.31 -20.52
CA ALA A 253 -1.54 9.02 -19.69
C ALA A 253 -0.32 8.72 -20.56
N ARG A 254 0.85 9.24 -20.19
CA ARG A 254 2.14 8.94 -20.80
C ARG A 254 3.03 8.24 -19.81
N PHE A 255 3.69 7.19 -20.26
CA PHE A 255 4.59 6.37 -19.44
C PHE A 255 6.05 6.71 -19.73
N ASN A 256 6.95 6.35 -18.81
CA ASN A 256 8.39 6.63 -18.94
C ASN A 256 9.02 5.91 -20.13
N ASN A 257 8.48 4.78 -20.58
CA ASN A 257 8.92 4.05 -21.78
C ASN A 257 8.42 4.66 -23.10
N GLY A 258 7.68 5.79 -23.04
CA GLY A 258 7.13 6.48 -24.22
C GLY A 258 5.74 5.98 -24.67
N GLU A 259 5.23 4.91 -24.08
CA GLU A 259 3.86 4.44 -24.35
C GLU A 259 2.81 5.43 -23.83
N THR A 260 1.60 5.30 -24.36
CA THR A 260 0.44 6.08 -23.94
C THR A 260 -0.75 5.18 -23.67
N ALA A 261 -1.62 5.60 -22.73
CA ALA A 261 -2.94 5.03 -22.54
C ALA A 261 -4.00 6.14 -22.64
N TYR A 262 -5.19 5.77 -23.07
CA TYR A 262 -6.28 6.69 -23.33
C TYR A 262 -7.57 6.21 -22.70
N ALA A 263 -8.34 7.14 -22.15
CA ALA A 263 -9.70 6.91 -21.68
C ALA A 263 -10.58 8.11 -21.98
N GLU A 264 -11.87 7.87 -22.16
CA GLU A 264 -12.84 8.95 -22.24
C GLU A 264 -14.14 8.61 -21.47
N SER A 265 -14.83 9.64 -21.02
CA SER A 265 -16.07 9.54 -20.29
C SER A 265 -16.98 10.71 -20.65
N ALA A 266 -18.22 10.42 -20.99
CA ALA A 266 -19.24 11.43 -21.17
C ALA A 266 -19.91 11.78 -19.84
N PHE A 267 -20.26 13.05 -19.67
CA PHE A 267 -20.97 13.53 -18.48
C PHE A 267 -21.86 14.72 -18.81
N ILE A 268 -22.95 14.86 -18.06
CA ILE A 268 -23.91 15.99 -18.20
C ILE A 268 -23.61 17.01 -17.10
N VAL A 269 -23.53 18.29 -17.50
CA VAL A 269 -23.32 19.38 -16.55
C VAL A 269 -24.64 19.77 -15.91
N ARG A 270 -24.76 19.62 -14.61
CA ARG A 270 -25.91 20.03 -13.81
C ARG A 270 -25.78 21.50 -13.39
N PRO A 271 -26.94 22.25 -13.29
CA PRO A 271 -26.90 23.67 -12.97
C PRO A 271 -26.43 23.99 -11.55
N GLU A 272 -26.74 23.13 -10.57
CA GLU A 272 -26.47 23.37 -9.16
C GLU A 272 -26.11 22.08 -8.45
N GLN A 273 -25.29 22.20 -7.40
CA GLN A 273 -25.15 21.14 -6.42
C GLN A 273 -26.47 20.95 -5.66
N VAL A 274 -26.81 19.71 -5.38
CA VAL A 274 -27.92 19.41 -4.48
C VAL A 274 -27.58 20.01 -3.11
N LYS A 275 -28.39 20.95 -2.66
CA LYS A 275 -28.32 21.44 -1.27
C LYS A 275 -28.85 20.33 -0.38
N VAL A 276 -27.97 19.70 0.36
CA VAL A 276 -28.37 18.78 1.43
C VAL A 276 -28.80 19.66 2.61
N SER A 277 -30.11 19.75 2.87
CA SER A 277 -30.62 20.30 4.11
C SER A 277 -30.61 19.19 5.15
N LEU A 278 -29.68 19.28 6.08
CA LEU A 278 -29.69 18.43 7.25
C LEU A 278 -30.85 18.89 8.14
N GLY A 279 -31.78 17.98 8.44
CA GLY A 279 -32.89 18.26 9.33
C GLY A 279 -32.42 18.67 10.74
N ALA A 280 -33.31 19.29 11.53
CA ALA A 280 -32.99 19.71 12.91
C ALA A 280 -32.45 18.58 13.79
N ASP A 281 -32.80 17.34 13.48
CA ASP A 281 -32.36 16.15 14.25
C ASP A 281 -30.98 15.65 13.88
N TRP A 282 -30.35 16.19 12.84
CA TRP A 282 -29.01 15.76 12.41
C TRP A 282 -27.96 15.93 13.51
N ASN A 283 -28.03 17.03 14.26
CA ASN A 283 -27.15 17.27 15.38
C ASN A 283 -27.37 16.27 16.52
N ASN A 284 -28.58 15.77 16.69
CA ASN A 284 -28.89 14.72 17.66
C ASN A 284 -28.38 13.35 17.20
N LEU A 285 -28.32 13.10 15.89
CA LEU A 285 -27.78 11.86 15.34
C LEU A 285 -26.25 11.80 15.39
N LEU A 286 -25.58 12.96 15.22
CA LEU A 286 -24.11 13.01 15.18
C LEU A 286 -23.50 13.75 16.40
N GLY A 287 -24.32 14.41 17.22
CA GLY A 287 -23.83 15.44 18.08
C GLY A 287 -23.13 14.97 19.34
N THR A 288 -23.84 14.46 20.31
CA THR A 288 -23.29 14.26 21.66
C THR A 288 -23.49 12.86 22.20
N SER A 289 -24.10 11.99 21.42
CA SER A 289 -24.34 10.62 21.83
C SER A 289 -23.10 9.78 21.61
N THR A 290 -22.62 9.19 22.67
CA THR A 290 -21.66 8.08 22.62
C THR A 290 -22.26 6.82 21.96
N HIS A 291 -23.55 6.85 21.73
CA HIS A 291 -24.27 5.88 20.94
C HIS A 291 -24.60 6.49 19.58
N VAL A 292 -23.61 6.63 18.76
CA VAL A 292 -23.83 6.78 17.35
C VAL A 292 -24.37 5.43 16.89
N ALA A 293 -25.67 5.28 16.94
CA ALA A 293 -26.31 4.35 16.05
C ALA A 293 -26.30 5.04 14.70
N PRO A 294 -25.45 4.67 13.79
CA PRO A 294 -25.49 5.18 12.44
C PRO A 294 -26.73 4.57 11.81
N VAL A 295 -27.81 5.26 11.88
CA VAL A 295 -28.95 4.95 11.06
C VAL A 295 -28.65 5.52 9.67
N CYS A 296 -27.71 4.91 9.01
CA CYS A 296 -27.52 5.16 7.60
C CYS A 296 -27.99 3.91 6.86
N PRO A 297 -29.18 3.93 6.24
CA PRO A 297 -29.68 2.77 5.50
C PRO A 297 -28.69 2.17 4.51
N PRO A 298 -27.81 2.93 3.86
CA PRO A 298 -26.76 2.35 3.03
C PRO A 298 -25.70 1.56 3.78
N LEU A 299 -25.58 1.69 5.10
CA LEU A 299 -24.62 0.94 5.90
C LEU A 299 -25.07 -0.49 6.21
N GLU A 300 -26.35 -0.79 6.05
CA GLU A 300 -26.83 -2.17 6.13
C GLU A 300 -26.23 -3.04 5.02
N LEU A 301 -25.89 -2.47 3.89
CA LEU A 301 -25.25 -3.19 2.77
C LEU A 301 -23.75 -3.45 3.04
N SER A 302 -23.10 -2.64 3.83
CA SER A 302 -21.69 -2.85 4.17
C SER A 302 -21.46 -3.89 5.25
N LEU A 303 -22.43 -4.10 6.13
CA LEU A 303 -22.37 -5.11 7.17
C LEU A 303 -22.54 -6.56 6.64
N ILE A 304 -23.11 -6.72 5.45
CA ILE A 304 -23.30 -8.03 4.82
C ILE A 304 -21.98 -8.58 4.27
N HIS A 305 -20.97 -7.72 4.07
CA HIS A 305 -19.67 -8.12 3.52
C HIS A 305 -18.56 -8.25 4.57
N ILE A 306 -18.86 -8.02 5.85
CA ILE A 306 -17.98 -8.34 6.97
C ILE A 306 -18.39 -9.73 7.51
N SER A 307 -18.53 -10.70 6.63
CA SER A 307 -18.51 -12.08 7.05
C SER A 307 -17.06 -12.51 7.18
N GLU A 308 -16.75 -13.08 8.35
CA GLU A 308 -15.43 -13.61 8.66
C GLU A 308 -14.87 -14.46 7.52
N PRO A 309 -13.59 -14.30 7.18
CA PRO A 309 -12.94 -15.24 6.27
C PRO A 309 -12.92 -16.61 6.92
N THR A 310 -13.66 -17.54 6.34
CA THR A 310 -13.54 -18.98 6.62
C THR A 310 -12.23 -19.51 6.08
#